data_ff9a096edd3e11dc5d984e6ad411a301
#
_entry.id   ff9a096edd3e11dc5d984e6ad411a301
#
_cell.length_a   1.000
_cell.length_b   1.000
_cell.length_c   1.000
_cell.angle_alpha   90.00
_cell.angle_beta   90.00
_cell.angle_gamma   90.00
#
_symmetry.space_group_name_H-M   'P 1'
#
loop_
_entity.id
_entity.type
_entity.pdbx_description
1 polymer ?
#
loop_
_entity_poly.entity_id
_entity_poly.type
_entity_poly.pdbx_seq_one_letter_code
_entity_poly.pdbx_strand_id
1 'polypeptide(L)'
;NSTQTLPLEANVRRLNFLSDGTFETSELSNEEMFVFPPAAMLAPGERQVFRIQWLGNRLLKTSQSYFIRFSTANISQNNAKFDMPTGLATGINLQVHYNALLHIHSSSLEPDVKLHIGEKGQLTLTNTGTRFTYTSLLNFTGLESQNQKVHEALGEQFVPPRSTVTLPSSLNHLPVGTSHG
;
A
#
# COMPACT_ATOMS: atom_id res chain seq x y z
N ASN A 1 -7.69 -26.56 -0.63
CA ASN A 1 -8.45 -26.62 0.64
C ASN A 1 -7.51 -27.15 1.72
N SER A 2 -7.03 -26.24 2.59
CA SER A 2 -6.27 -26.66 3.77
C SER A 2 -7.22 -27.35 4.76
N THR A 3 -6.81 -28.48 5.29
CA THR A 3 -7.52 -29.19 6.38
C THR A 3 -6.97 -28.81 7.76
N GLN A 4 -5.97 -27.91 7.80
CA GLN A 4 -5.29 -27.52 9.03
C GLN A 4 -5.73 -26.15 9.49
N THR A 5 -5.81 -25.97 10.81
CA THR A 5 -6.02 -24.67 11.46
C THR A 5 -4.79 -23.79 11.21
N LEU A 6 -5.04 -22.53 10.81
CA LEU A 6 -4.03 -21.54 10.46
C LEU A 6 -3.90 -20.51 11.59
N PRO A 7 -2.75 -20.44 12.28
CA PRO A 7 -2.47 -19.34 13.20
C PRO A 7 -2.15 -18.08 12.41
N LEU A 8 -2.87 -16.99 12.70
CA LEU A 8 -2.66 -15.67 12.12
C LEU A 8 -2.28 -14.68 13.21
N GLU A 9 -1.28 -13.86 12.92
CA GLU A 9 -0.93 -12.67 13.71
C GLU A 9 -1.22 -11.42 12.91
N ALA A 10 -1.75 -10.40 13.57
CA ALA A 10 -2.05 -9.11 12.97
C ALA A 10 -1.13 -8.04 13.57
N ASN A 11 -0.33 -7.41 12.74
CA ASN A 11 0.60 -6.35 13.10
C ASN A 11 0.36 -5.11 12.24
N VAL A 12 0.58 -3.92 12.82
CA VAL A 12 0.49 -2.67 12.09
C VAL A 12 1.89 -2.17 11.76
N ARG A 13 2.08 -1.74 10.52
CA ARG A 13 3.30 -1.10 10.04
C ARG A 13 2.96 0.24 9.41
N ARG A 14 3.69 1.28 9.80
CA ARG A 14 3.54 2.61 9.20
C ARG A 14 4.30 2.65 7.88
N LEU A 15 3.72 3.31 6.87
CA LEU A 15 4.40 3.63 5.62
C LEU A 15 4.97 5.04 5.73
N ASN A 16 6.28 5.16 5.56
CA ASN A 16 6.99 6.42 5.50
C ASN A 16 7.36 6.67 4.04
N PHE A 17 6.65 7.58 3.38
CA PHE A 17 6.90 7.90 1.97
C PHE A 17 8.13 8.79 1.84
N LEU A 18 8.93 8.48 0.82
CA LEU A 18 10.08 9.26 0.39
C LEU A 18 9.65 10.27 -0.68
N SER A 19 10.55 11.21 -1.00
CA SER A 19 10.28 12.28 -1.97
C SER A 19 10.02 11.78 -3.40
N ASP A 20 10.47 10.58 -3.73
CA ASP A 20 10.24 9.91 -5.03
C ASP A 20 8.96 9.06 -5.07
N GLY A 21 8.16 9.06 -4.00
CA GLY A 21 6.94 8.29 -3.87
C GLY A 21 7.14 6.85 -3.45
N THR A 22 8.35 6.36 -3.32
CA THR A 22 8.64 5.07 -2.69
C THR A 22 8.38 5.13 -1.19
N PHE A 23 8.36 4.01 -0.51
CA PHE A 23 8.11 3.97 0.93
C PHE A 23 9.01 2.97 1.66
N GLU A 24 9.24 3.29 2.91
CA GLU A 24 9.81 2.37 3.90
C GLU A 24 8.73 2.03 4.94
N THR A 25 8.83 0.86 5.55
CA THR A 25 7.91 0.48 6.62
C THR A 25 8.62 0.50 7.97
N SER A 26 7.97 1.09 8.97
CA SER A 26 8.40 1.02 10.36
C SER A 26 7.37 0.31 11.22
N GLU A 27 7.83 -0.30 12.31
CA GLU A 27 6.93 -0.80 13.33
C GLU A 27 6.23 0.36 14.03
N LEU A 28 4.97 0.14 14.38
CA LEU A 28 4.18 1.14 15.05
C LEU A 28 4.23 0.93 16.56
N SER A 29 4.31 2.03 17.32
CA SER A 29 4.01 1.98 18.75
C SER A 29 2.51 1.70 18.94
N ASN A 30 2.14 0.89 19.92
CA ASN A 30 0.76 0.57 20.24
C ASN A 30 -0.11 1.79 20.62
N GLU A 31 0.50 2.96 20.75
CA GLU A 31 -0.16 4.23 21.07
C GLU A 31 -0.85 4.88 19.89
N GLU A 32 -0.50 4.51 18.66
CA GLU A 32 -1.02 5.16 17.45
C GLU A 32 -2.17 4.39 16.80
N MET A 33 -2.09 3.05 16.82
CA MET A 33 -3.12 2.19 16.24
C MET A 33 -3.19 0.85 16.97
N PHE A 34 -4.41 0.37 17.14
CA PHE A 34 -4.69 -0.87 17.84
C PHE A 34 -5.44 -1.83 16.92
N VAL A 35 -5.02 -3.10 16.90
CA VAL A 35 -5.70 -4.20 16.21
C VAL A 35 -6.12 -5.26 17.22
N PHE A 36 -7.39 -5.67 17.17
CA PHE A 36 -7.92 -6.68 18.06
C PHE A 36 -8.79 -7.71 17.30
N PRO A 37 -8.60 -9.02 17.58
CA PRO A 37 -7.52 -9.60 18.37
C PRO A 37 -6.14 -9.46 17.68
N PRO A 38 -5.02 -9.45 18.42
CA PRO A 38 -3.69 -9.38 17.81
C PRO A 38 -3.29 -10.69 17.10
N ALA A 39 -3.93 -11.80 17.48
CA ALA A 39 -3.75 -13.11 16.86
C ALA A 39 -5.05 -13.92 16.90
N ALA A 40 -5.20 -14.85 15.98
CA ALA A 40 -6.34 -15.74 15.89
C ALA A 40 -5.93 -17.11 15.34
N MET A 41 -6.67 -18.14 15.69
CA MET A 41 -6.57 -19.47 15.10
C MET A 41 -7.75 -19.65 14.15
N LEU A 42 -7.46 -19.83 12.86
CA LEU A 42 -8.46 -19.91 11.81
C LEU A 42 -8.60 -21.36 11.33
N ALA A 43 -9.72 -22.00 11.65
CA ALA A 43 -10.02 -23.33 11.12
C ALA A 43 -10.45 -23.24 9.63
N PRO A 44 -10.39 -24.33 8.88
CA PRO A 44 -10.78 -24.36 7.48
C PRO A 44 -12.21 -23.86 7.25
N GLY A 45 -12.39 -22.84 6.42
CA GLY A 45 -13.68 -22.22 6.12
C GLY A 45 -14.18 -21.22 7.17
N GLU A 46 -13.48 -21.02 8.26
CA GLU A 46 -13.84 -20.02 9.28
C GLU A 46 -13.51 -18.59 8.83
N ARG A 47 -14.19 -17.64 9.46
CA ARG A 47 -14.00 -16.20 9.29
C ARG A 47 -13.61 -15.57 10.60
N GLN A 48 -12.62 -14.69 10.57
CA GLN A 48 -12.20 -13.90 11.71
C GLN A 48 -12.35 -12.41 11.41
N VAL A 49 -12.95 -11.69 12.35
CA VAL A 49 -13.05 -10.22 12.28
C VAL A 49 -11.93 -9.62 13.12
N PHE A 50 -11.11 -8.78 12.50
CA PHE A 50 -10.13 -7.94 13.17
C PHE A 50 -10.65 -6.52 13.23
N ARG A 51 -10.68 -5.94 14.42
CA ARG A 51 -11.08 -4.55 14.64
C ARG A 51 -9.83 -3.69 14.69
N ILE A 52 -9.87 -2.59 13.96
CA ILE A 52 -8.77 -1.63 13.89
C ILE A 52 -9.28 -0.33 14.50
N GLN A 53 -8.53 0.23 15.44
CA GLN A 53 -8.83 1.50 16.07
C GLN A 53 -7.61 2.40 15.98
N TRP A 54 -7.78 3.56 15.35
CA TRP A 54 -6.77 4.59 15.33
C TRP A 54 -6.87 5.45 16.59
N LEU A 55 -5.75 5.62 17.29
CA LEU A 55 -5.61 6.33 18.56
C LEU A 55 -4.79 7.61 18.43
N GLY A 56 -4.23 7.86 17.24
CA GLY A 56 -3.34 8.99 16.98
C GLY A 56 -4.04 10.35 17.06
N ASN A 57 -3.27 11.40 16.89
CA ASN A 57 -3.75 12.77 16.99
C ASN A 57 -4.77 13.10 15.89
N ARG A 58 -5.93 13.64 16.25
CA ARG A 58 -6.97 14.07 15.30
C ARG A 58 -6.53 15.27 14.43
N LEU A 59 -5.53 16.05 14.88
CA LEU A 59 -4.97 17.18 14.13
C LEU A 59 -3.78 16.68 13.27
N LEU A 60 -4.09 15.91 12.25
CA LEU A 60 -3.09 15.48 11.28
C LEU A 60 -2.59 16.67 10.44
N LYS A 61 -1.28 16.77 10.26
CA LYS A 61 -0.65 17.74 9.35
C LYS A 61 -0.55 17.22 7.92
N THR A 62 -0.50 15.91 7.77
CA THR A 62 -0.51 15.18 6.49
C THR A 62 -1.26 13.87 6.67
N SER A 63 -1.81 13.34 5.60
CA SER A 63 -2.38 11.98 5.60
C SER A 63 -1.31 10.94 5.95
N GLN A 64 -1.74 9.88 6.60
CA GLN A 64 -0.89 8.79 7.05
C GLN A 64 -1.38 7.48 6.45
N SER A 65 -0.44 6.58 6.17
CA SER A 65 -0.75 5.28 5.56
C SER A 65 -0.10 4.15 6.34
N TYR A 66 -0.80 3.03 6.39
CA TYR A 66 -0.41 1.88 7.19
C TYR A 66 -0.67 0.58 6.44
N PHE A 67 0.14 -0.42 6.70
CA PHE A 67 -0.22 -1.81 6.43
C PHE A 67 -0.70 -2.48 7.70
N ILE A 68 -1.87 -3.08 7.61
CA ILE A 68 -2.29 -4.11 8.57
C ILE A 68 -1.76 -5.42 7.99
N ARG A 69 -0.69 -5.93 8.56
CA ARG A 69 -0.03 -7.15 8.11
C ARG A 69 -0.59 -8.35 8.86
N PHE A 70 -1.13 -9.28 8.12
CA PHE A 70 -1.51 -10.60 8.61
C PHE A 70 -0.43 -11.59 8.22
N SER A 71 0.17 -12.25 9.19
CA SER A 71 1.24 -13.23 9.00
C SER A 71 0.80 -14.59 9.47
N THR A 72 1.07 -15.62 8.70
CA THR A 72 0.95 -16.99 9.22
C THR A 72 2.11 -17.26 10.16
N ALA A 73 1.83 -17.69 11.39
CA ALA A 73 2.90 -18.10 12.27
C ALA A 73 3.60 -19.34 11.69
N ASN A 74 4.92 -19.38 11.82
CA ASN A 74 5.70 -20.55 11.45
C ASN A 74 5.37 -21.71 12.39
N ILE A 75 4.49 -22.60 11.97
CA ILE A 75 4.40 -23.89 12.61
C ILE A 75 5.59 -24.69 12.09
N SER A 76 6.66 -24.72 12.87
CA SER A 76 7.72 -25.70 12.64
C SER A 76 7.07 -27.08 12.70
N GLN A 77 6.76 -27.66 11.55
CA GLN A 77 6.27 -29.02 11.47
C GLN A 77 7.41 -29.98 11.79
N ASN A 78 7.80 -30.02 13.07
CA ASN A 78 8.71 -31.06 13.56
C ASN A 78 8.08 -32.46 13.60
N ASN A 79 6.87 -32.64 13.07
CA ASN A 79 6.12 -33.90 13.15
C ASN A 79 5.58 -34.44 11.81
N ALA A 80 5.97 -33.93 10.67
CA ALA A 80 5.77 -34.68 9.44
C ALA A 80 6.93 -35.66 9.33
N LYS A 81 6.82 -36.82 9.98
CA LYS A 81 7.57 -38.00 9.59
C LYS A 81 7.10 -38.44 8.21
N PHE A 82 7.61 -37.79 7.18
CA PHE A 82 7.72 -38.40 5.88
C PHE A 82 8.91 -39.37 5.99
N ASP A 83 8.66 -40.66 5.90
CA ASP A 83 9.67 -41.67 5.64
C ASP A 83 10.26 -41.39 4.26
N MET A 84 11.18 -40.45 4.18
CA MET A 84 12.03 -40.23 3.03
C MET A 84 13.37 -40.95 3.27
N PRO A 85 13.96 -41.58 2.23
CA PRO A 85 15.26 -42.17 2.35
C PRO A 85 16.28 -41.15 2.82
N THR A 86 17.09 -41.54 3.77
CA THR A 86 18.18 -40.76 4.40
C THR A 86 18.97 -39.94 3.39
N GLY A 87 18.89 -38.59 3.49
CA GLY A 87 19.89 -37.80 2.84
C GLY A 87 19.66 -36.28 2.69
N LEU A 88 18.45 -35.75 2.60
CA LEU A 88 18.22 -34.31 2.43
C LEU A 88 16.83 -33.90 2.91
N ALA A 89 16.66 -33.70 4.19
CA ALA A 89 15.49 -32.99 4.74
C ALA A 89 15.68 -31.50 4.61
N THR A 90 15.56 -30.95 3.41
CA THR A 90 15.39 -29.50 3.20
C THR A 90 13.91 -29.17 3.42
N GLY A 91 13.53 -28.90 4.67
CA GLY A 91 12.23 -28.33 5.01
C GLY A 91 12.14 -26.91 4.43
N ILE A 92 11.28 -26.67 3.44
CA ILE A 92 10.95 -25.32 2.99
C ILE A 92 9.99 -24.72 4.04
N ASN A 93 10.42 -23.68 4.72
CA ASN A 93 9.58 -22.91 5.63
C ASN A 93 8.96 -21.74 4.85
N LEU A 94 7.67 -21.85 4.52
CA LEU A 94 6.95 -20.82 3.79
C LEU A 94 6.14 -19.96 4.77
N GLN A 95 6.52 -18.69 4.90
CA GLN A 95 5.72 -17.70 5.64
C GLN A 95 4.99 -16.80 4.64
N VAL A 96 3.67 -16.69 4.77
CA VAL A 96 2.84 -15.84 3.91
C VAL A 96 2.44 -14.58 4.68
N HIS A 97 2.61 -13.44 4.05
CA HIS A 97 2.17 -12.14 4.57
C HIS A 97 1.10 -11.55 3.67
N TYR A 98 -0.02 -11.15 4.27
CA TYR A 98 -1.05 -10.36 3.61
C TYR A 98 -1.05 -8.95 4.20
N ASN A 99 -0.97 -7.91 3.36
CA ASN A 99 -1.01 -6.54 3.81
C ASN A 99 -2.30 -5.88 3.32
N ALA A 100 -3.13 -5.43 4.25
CA ALA A 100 -4.25 -4.55 3.96
C ALA A 100 -3.78 -3.09 4.11
N LEU A 101 -3.98 -2.27 3.06
CA LEU A 101 -3.60 -0.87 3.06
C LEU A 101 -4.70 -0.04 3.74
N LEU A 102 -4.31 0.81 4.68
CA LEU A 102 -5.19 1.72 5.40
C LEU A 102 -4.65 3.14 5.32
N HIS A 103 -5.52 4.09 5.00
CA HIS A 103 -5.19 5.51 4.98
C HIS A 103 -6.01 6.27 6.01
N ILE A 104 -5.35 7.16 6.74
CA ILE A 104 -5.96 8.08 7.71
C ILE A 104 -5.72 9.52 7.25
N HIS A 105 -6.78 10.29 7.16
CA HIS A 105 -6.70 11.71 6.85
C HIS A 105 -7.83 12.48 7.53
N SER A 106 -7.66 13.78 7.70
CA SER A 106 -8.74 14.69 8.09
C SER A 106 -9.35 15.34 6.84
N SER A 107 -10.57 15.84 6.96
CA SER A 107 -11.26 16.53 5.87
C SER A 107 -10.62 17.88 5.47
N SER A 108 -9.75 18.42 6.32
CA SER A 108 -9.01 19.66 6.06
C SER A 108 -7.73 19.44 5.23
N LEU A 109 -7.34 18.20 4.99
CA LEU A 109 -6.17 17.87 4.18
C LEU A 109 -6.59 17.65 2.73
N GLU A 110 -5.86 18.28 1.80
CA GLU A 110 -6.16 18.20 0.37
C GLU A 110 -4.91 17.78 -0.42
N PRO A 111 -5.09 17.05 -1.53
CA PRO A 111 -4.03 16.85 -2.51
C PRO A 111 -3.88 18.12 -3.35
N ASP A 112 -2.68 18.33 -3.85
CA ASP A 112 -2.37 19.36 -4.86
C ASP A 112 -1.40 18.74 -5.85
N VAL A 113 -1.93 18.20 -6.95
CA VAL A 113 -1.17 17.38 -7.89
C VAL A 113 -0.96 18.09 -9.20
N LYS A 114 0.26 18.03 -9.69
CA LYS A 114 0.66 18.49 -11.01
C LYS A 114 1.19 17.32 -11.83
N LEU A 115 0.68 17.18 -13.05
CA LEU A 115 1.22 16.29 -14.06
C LEU A 115 2.18 17.07 -14.94
N HIS A 116 3.41 16.63 -15.04
CA HIS A 116 4.39 17.14 -15.98
C HIS A 116 4.65 16.11 -17.08
N ILE A 117 4.55 16.55 -18.34
CA ILE A 117 4.85 15.75 -19.52
C ILE A 117 6.16 16.29 -20.10
N GLY A 118 7.20 15.49 -20.03
CA GLY A 118 8.52 15.86 -20.51
C GLY A 118 8.68 15.71 -22.02
N GLU A 119 9.79 16.22 -22.58
CA GLU A 119 10.08 16.22 -24.04
C GLU A 119 10.05 14.84 -24.71
N LYS A 120 10.34 13.78 -23.95
CA LYS A 120 10.25 12.39 -24.43
C LYS A 120 8.94 11.71 -24.02
N GLY A 121 7.93 12.49 -23.63
CA GLY A 121 6.65 11.98 -23.14
C GLY A 121 6.71 11.35 -21.75
N GLN A 122 7.79 11.54 -21.01
CA GLN A 122 7.92 11.04 -19.65
C GLN A 122 6.89 11.73 -18.73
N LEU A 123 6.18 10.93 -17.94
CA LEU A 123 5.15 11.42 -17.04
C LEU A 123 5.70 11.51 -15.62
N THR A 124 5.48 12.66 -14.98
CA THR A 124 5.87 12.91 -13.60
C THR A 124 4.70 13.55 -12.87
N LEU A 125 4.28 12.93 -11.76
CA LEU A 125 3.23 13.44 -10.87
C LEU A 125 3.87 14.00 -9.62
N THR A 126 3.63 15.28 -9.33
CA THR A 126 4.10 15.94 -8.11
C THR A 126 2.91 16.34 -7.25
N ASN A 127 2.82 15.80 -6.05
CA ASN A 127 1.81 16.17 -5.06
C ASN A 127 2.45 17.09 -4.00
N THR A 128 2.15 18.38 -4.08
CA THR A 128 2.60 19.38 -3.10
C THR A 128 1.64 19.51 -1.92
N GLY A 129 0.48 18.86 -2.00
CA GLY A 129 -0.55 18.87 -0.99
C GLY A 129 -0.21 18.10 0.28
N THR A 130 -1.19 18.06 1.18
CA THR A 130 -1.08 17.42 2.50
C THR A 130 -1.82 16.08 2.58
N ARG A 131 -2.56 15.72 1.53
CA ARG A 131 -3.27 14.45 1.42
C ARG A 131 -2.77 13.65 0.22
N PHE A 132 -2.74 12.33 0.37
CA PHE A 132 -2.57 11.42 -0.76
C PHE A 132 -3.76 11.52 -1.73
N THR A 133 -3.55 11.05 -2.94
CA THR A 133 -4.61 10.80 -3.92
C THR A 133 -4.27 9.59 -4.79
N TYR A 134 -5.21 9.23 -5.65
CA TYR A 134 -5.05 8.26 -6.73
C TYR A 134 -5.25 8.95 -8.06
N THR A 135 -4.56 8.50 -9.10
CA THR A 135 -4.68 9.08 -10.45
C THR A 135 -6.10 9.01 -10.99
N SER A 136 -6.86 7.98 -10.64
CA SER A 136 -8.27 7.83 -11.03
C SER A 136 -9.20 8.93 -10.48
N LEU A 137 -8.77 9.65 -9.45
CA LEU A 137 -9.52 10.74 -8.82
C LEU A 137 -9.15 12.13 -9.35
N LEU A 138 -8.19 12.21 -10.28
CA LEU A 138 -7.67 13.47 -10.81
C LEU A 138 -8.27 13.77 -12.18
N ASN A 139 -8.54 15.08 -12.43
CA ASN A 139 -8.88 15.59 -13.76
C ASN A 139 -7.93 16.74 -14.07
N PHE A 140 -7.06 16.55 -15.06
CA PHE A 140 -6.04 17.53 -15.39
C PHE A 140 -6.57 18.64 -16.27
N THR A 141 -6.45 19.89 -15.81
CA THR A 141 -6.86 21.08 -16.56
C THR A 141 -6.00 21.26 -17.81
N GLY A 142 -6.63 21.65 -18.92
CA GLY A 142 -5.94 21.80 -20.22
C GLY A 142 -5.78 20.49 -21.00
N LEU A 143 -6.17 19.36 -20.43
CA LEU A 143 -6.10 18.04 -21.07
C LEU A 143 -7.49 17.37 -21.19
N GLU A 144 -8.57 18.14 -21.07
CA GLU A 144 -9.94 17.61 -20.98
C GLU A 144 -10.31 16.75 -22.21
N SER A 145 -9.88 17.15 -23.39
CA SER A 145 -10.11 16.38 -24.64
C SER A 145 -9.28 15.10 -24.74
N GLN A 146 -8.28 14.91 -23.87
CA GLN A 146 -7.33 13.82 -23.86
C GLN A 146 -7.32 13.05 -22.53
N ASN A 147 -8.21 13.41 -21.59
CA ASN A 147 -8.25 12.82 -20.26
C ASN A 147 -8.24 11.30 -20.28
N GLN A 148 -9.02 10.67 -21.16
CA GLN A 148 -9.05 9.22 -21.25
C GLN A 148 -7.67 8.63 -21.58
N LYS A 149 -6.95 9.20 -22.57
CA LYS A 149 -5.61 8.72 -22.94
C LYS A 149 -4.59 8.96 -21.85
N VAL A 150 -4.72 10.09 -21.14
CA VAL A 150 -3.87 10.42 -19.99
C VAL A 150 -4.11 9.40 -18.88
N HIS A 151 -5.35 9.10 -18.50
CA HIS A 151 -5.69 8.11 -17.50
C HIS A 151 -5.26 6.69 -17.90
N GLU A 152 -5.42 6.31 -19.16
CA GLU A 152 -4.94 5.01 -19.67
C GLU A 152 -3.41 4.89 -19.53
N ALA A 153 -2.67 5.97 -19.82
CA ALA A 153 -1.20 5.97 -19.71
C ALA A 153 -0.71 6.04 -18.26
N LEU A 154 -1.40 6.78 -17.41
CA LEU A 154 -1.08 6.87 -15.98
C LEU A 154 -1.35 5.55 -15.26
N GLY A 155 -2.41 4.83 -15.64
CA GLY A 155 -2.93 3.72 -14.87
C GLY A 155 -3.38 4.17 -13.49
N GLU A 156 -3.67 3.20 -12.60
CA GLU A 156 -3.98 3.52 -11.21
C GLU A 156 -2.69 3.65 -10.40
N GLN A 157 -2.34 4.88 -10.05
CA GLN A 157 -1.17 5.20 -9.24
C GLN A 157 -1.59 5.84 -7.93
N PHE A 158 -0.93 5.43 -6.85
CA PHE A 158 -1.00 6.11 -5.58
C PHE A 158 0.02 7.24 -5.55
N VAL A 159 -0.43 8.46 -5.24
CA VAL A 159 0.41 9.67 -5.19
C VAL A 159 0.46 10.17 -3.75
N PRO A 160 1.54 9.85 -3.00
CA PRO A 160 1.67 10.27 -1.62
C PRO A 160 1.73 11.80 -1.47
N PRO A 161 1.42 12.36 -0.30
CA PRO A 161 1.61 13.78 -0.06
C PRO A 161 3.10 14.14 -0.09
N ARG A 162 3.43 15.30 -0.60
CA ARG A 162 4.79 15.88 -0.66
C ARG A 162 5.80 14.99 -1.38
N SER A 163 5.37 14.35 -2.45
CA SER A 163 6.21 13.45 -3.24
C SER A 163 6.12 13.72 -4.73
N THR A 164 7.10 13.22 -5.46
CA THR A 164 7.15 13.26 -6.92
C THR A 164 7.32 11.84 -7.46
N VAL A 165 6.33 11.36 -8.18
CA VAL A 165 6.31 10.01 -8.75
C VAL A 165 6.61 10.09 -10.23
N THR A 166 7.67 9.45 -10.68
CA THR A 166 8.00 9.30 -12.10
C THR A 166 7.48 7.97 -12.61
N LEU A 167 6.73 8.00 -13.71
CA LEU A 167 6.06 6.81 -14.25
C LEU A 167 6.89 6.18 -15.37
N PRO A 168 6.83 4.84 -15.50
CA PRO A 168 7.50 4.14 -16.59
C PRO A 168 6.84 4.37 -17.95
N SER A 169 5.60 4.88 -17.97
CA SER A 169 4.83 5.17 -19.18
C SER A 169 5.24 6.49 -19.80
N SER A 170 5.06 6.62 -21.11
CA SER A 170 5.33 7.84 -21.85
C SER A 170 4.21 8.15 -22.84
N LEU A 171 3.94 9.44 -23.03
CA LEU A 171 2.96 9.97 -23.97
C LEU A 171 3.63 10.94 -24.95
N ASN A 172 4.26 10.39 -26.00
CA ASN A 172 5.05 11.17 -26.95
C ASN A 172 4.22 12.10 -27.86
N HIS A 173 2.89 11.98 -27.85
CA HIS A 173 1.96 12.74 -28.71
C HIS A 173 1.17 13.80 -27.94
N LEU A 174 1.40 13.96 -26.66
CA LEU A 174 0.84 15.04 -25.88
C LEU A 174 1.79 16.25 -25.84
N PRO A 175 1.25 17.47 -25.71
CA PRO A 175 2.08 18.64 -25.56
C PRO A 175 2.92 18.56 -24.29
N VAL A 176 4.21 18.90 -24.43
CA VAL A 176 5.09 19.07 -23.28
C VAL A 176 4.56 20.20 -22.40
N GLY A 177 4.47 19.97 -21.12
CA GLY A 177 3.96 20.98 -20.19
C GLY A 177 3.56 20.44 -18.83
N THR A 178 2.95 21.33 -18.05
CA THR A 178 2.45 21.02 -16.71
C THR A 178 0.97 21.31 -16.63
N SER A 179 0.20 20.36 -16.10
CA SER A 179 -1.24 20.48 -15.87
C SER A 179 -1.56 20.23 -14.40
N HIS A 180 -2.59 20.91 -13.88
CA HIS A 180 -3.08 20.74 -12.52
C HIS A 180 -4.20 19.71 -12.51
N GLY A 181 -4.16 18.80 -11.54
CA GLY A 181 -5.17 17.78 -11.27
C GLY A 181 -5.93 18.02 -9.99
#